data_d023fee48a1100edbc88eaac690af55f
#
_entry.id   d023fee48a1100edbc88eaac690af55f
#
_cell.length_a   1.000
_cell.length_b   1.000
_cell.length_c   1.000
_cell.angle_alpha   90.00
_cell.angle_beta   90.00
_cell.angle_gamma   90.00
#
_symmetry.space_group_name_H-M   'P 1'
#
loop_
_entity.id
_entity.type
_entity.pdbx_description
1 polymer ?
#
loop_
_entity_poly.entity_id
_entity_poly.type
_entity_poly.pdbx_seq_one_letter_code
_entity_poly.pdbx_strand_id
1 'polypeptide(L)'
;FIGSPHPDLIAGLNATVTWKNWDLTAFFYSTIGNDLFNNTKYFTDFWLFEGNKSSRMRDLSWKPGADNSKAVLPILDYGDTYSGTNSSSYYVENASFVRLKNLVLGYTFPKELMKKATISNLRIYVQAENLFTITGYDGLDPEYTNAEMKDVDDNGVGADLKRGIDMGGWPSTRRFLFGVN
;
A
#
# COMPACT_ATOMS: atom_id res chain seq x y z
N PHE A 1 21.89 -7.78 9.45
CA PHE A 1 21.01 -6.74 8.88
C PHE A 1 20.14 -7.40 7.81
N ILE A 2 18.82 -7.32 7.95
CA ILE A 2 17.85 -7.99 7.06
C ILE A 2 16.94 -7.01 6.31
N GLY A 3 16.97 -5.73 6.63
CA GLY A 3 16.18 -4.69 5.98
C GLY A 3 16.17 -3.39 6.77
N SER A 4 15.67 -2.32 6.16
CA SER A 4 15.49 -1.00 6.76
C SER A 4 14.08 -0.46 6.50
N PRO A 5 13.35 -0.02 7.53
CA PRO A 5 12.07 0.62 7.34
C PRO A 5 12.17 2.06 6.82
N HIS A 6 13.39 2.62 6.81
CA HIS A 6 13.62 3.99 6.36
C HIS A 6 13.87 4.02 4.86
N PRO A 7 13.11 4.81 4.09
CA PRO A 7 13.35 4.95 2.67
C PRO A 7 14.64 5.73 2.39
N ASP A 8 15.32 5.35 1.30
CA ASP A 8 16.47 6.10 0.76
C ASP A 8 16.02 7.39 0.06
N LEU A 9 14.82 7.37 -0.54
CA LEU A 9 14.25 8.50 -1.25
C LEU A 9 12.74 8.60 -1.00
N ILE A 10 12.31 9.82 -0.70
CA ILE A 10 10.90 10.22 -0.71
C ILE A 10 10.74 11.30 -1.78
N ALA A 11 9.81 11.10 -2.71
CA ALA A 11 9.57 12.02 -3.80
C ALA A 11 8.09 12.34 -3.98
N GLY A 12 7.79 13.60 -4.32
CA GLY A 12 6.48 14.07 -4.72
C GLY A 12 6.55 14.83 -6.04
N LEU A 13 5.67 14.50 -6.97
CA LEU A 13 5.54 15.20 -8.26
C LEU A 13 4.12 15.71 -8.42
N ASN A 14 3.98 17.03 -8.54
CA ASN A 14 2.72 17.66 -8.86
C ASN A 14 2.78 18.20 -10.30
N ALA A 15 1.92 17.68 -11.18
CA ALA A 15 1.81 18.08 -12.57
C ALA A 15 0.44 18.72 -12.81
N THR A 16 0.43 19.92 -13.41
CA THR A 16 -0.81 20.63 -13.78
C THR A 16 -0.74 21.01 -15.26
N VAL A 17 -1.80 20.68 -15.99
CA VAL A 17 -1.96 21.01 -17.40
C VAL A 17 -3.28 21.75 -17.57
N THR A 18 -3.23 22.91 -18.23
CA THR A 18 -4.42 23.68 -18.62
C THR A 18 -4.52 23.77 -20.15
N TRP A 19 -5.69 23.41 -20.68
CA TRP A 19 -5.94 23.52 -22.10
C TRP A 19 -7.35 24.05 -22.38
N LYS A 20 -7.42 25.27 -22.88
CA LYS A 20 -8.69 26.00 -23.06
C LYS A 20 -9.45 26.10 -21.73
N ASN A 21 -10.57 25.40 -21.62
CA ASN A 21 -11.46 25.38 -20.46
C ASN A 21 -11.23 24.19 -19.55
N TRP A 22 -10.30 23.31 -19.89
CA TRP A 22 -9.95 22.13 -19.11
C TRP A 22 -8.74 22.36 -18.25
N ASP A 23 -8.77 21.83 -17.04
CA ASP A 23 -7.61 21.73 -16.15
C ASP A 23 -7.48 20.28 -15.65
N LEU A 24 -6.26 19.80 -15.67
CA LEU A 24 -5.88 18.49 -15.14
C LEU A 24 -4.75 18.68 -14.14
N THR A 25 -4.93 18.18 -12.93
CA THR A 25 -3.88 18.14 -11.91
C THR A 25 -3.67 16.73 -11.45
N ALA A 26 -2.41 16.26 -11.41
CA ALA A 26 -2.03 14.95 -10.93
C ALA A 26 -0.93 15.08 -9.89
N PHE A 27 -1.10 14.43 -8.73
CA PHE A 27 -0.09 14.36 -7.69
C PHE A 27 0.36 12.92 -7.48
N PHE A 28 1.64 12.67 -7.75
CA PHE A 28 2.31 11.41 -7.50
C PHE A 28 3.14 11.50 -6.23
N TYR A 29 3.11 10.43 -5.46
CA TYR A 29 3.94 10.25 -4.28
C TYR A 29 4.66 8.91 -4.36
N SER A 30 5.91 8.88 -3.91
CA SER A 30 6.77 7.70 -3.95
C SER A 30 7.66 7.64 -2.73
N THR A 31 7.86 6.41 -2.23
CA THR A 31 8.97 6.04 -1.34
C THR A 31 9.77 4.93 -2.00
N ILE A 32 11.09 4.99 -1.90
CA ILE A 32 12.00 4.04 -2.53
C ILE A 32 13.06 3.63 -1.52
N GLY A 33 13.37 2.33 -1.48
CA GLY A 33 14.46 1.77 -0.68
C GLY A 33 14.08 1.35 0.74
N ASN A 34 12.80 1.46 1.11
CA ASN A 34 12.32 0.97 2.39
C ASN A 34 11.87 -0.49 2.32
N ASP A 35 12.06 -1.22 3.41
CA ASP A 35 11.56 -2.57 3.59
C ASP A 35 10.47 -2.60 4.66
N LEU A 36 9.52 -3.53 4.51
CA LEU A 36 8.50 -3.83 5.51
C LEU A 36 8.58 -5.30 5.92
N PHE A 37 8.38 -5.55 7.21
CA PHE A 37 8.15 -6.87 7.74
C PHE A 37 6.65 -7.19 7.58
N ASN A 38 6.32 -8.02 6.59
CA ASN A 38 4.94 -8.41 6.28
C ASN A 38 4.45 -9.49 7.27
N ASN A 39 3.92 -9.04 8.40
CA ASN A 39 3.43 -9.97 9.43
C ASN A 39 2.16 -10.73 9.01
N THR A 40 1.48 -10.33 7.93
CA THR A 40 0.31 -11.06 7.43
C THR A 40 0.68 -12.45 6.93
N LYS A 41 1.91 -12.64 6.44
CA LYS A 41 2.44 -13.95 6.04
C LYS A 41 2.48 -14.95 7.19
N TYR A 42 2.67 -14.49 8.42
CA TYR A 42 2.61 -15.33 9.61
C TYR A 42 1.28 -16.09 9.71
N PHE A 43 0.18 -15.44 9.36
CA PHE A 43 -1.15 -16.04 9.41
C PHE A 43 -1.52 -16.82 8.15
N THR A 44 -1.01 -16.40 6.99
CA THR A 44 -1.44 -16.94 5.70
C THR A 44 -0.56 -18.04 5.15
N ASP A 45 0.73 -18.06 5.48
CA ASP A 45 1.72 -18.92 4.84
C ASP A 45 2.23 -20.06 5.73
N PHE A 46 1.80 -20.09 7.00
CA PHE A 46 2.15 -21.14 7.96
C PHE A 46 0.90 -21.75 8.58
N TRP A 47 1.02 -22.97 9.10
CA TRP A 47 -0.13 -23.75 9.63
C TRP A 47 -0.56 -23.35 11.05
N LEU A 48 0.02 -22.33 11.64
CA LEU A 48 -0.17 -21.95 13.04
C LEU A 48 -1.59 -21.51 13.43
N PHE A 49 -2.37 -21.05 12.45
CA PHE A 49 -3.71 -20.53 12.67
C PHE A 49 -4.71 -21.25 11.77
N GLU A 50 -5.89 -21.51 12.30
CA GLU A 50 -7.03 -21.96 11.51
C GLU A 50 -7.49 -20.84 10.57
N GLY A 51 -7.95 -21.22 9.39
CA GLY A 51 -8.45 -20.30 8.37
C GLY A 51 -7.84 -20.54 6.99
N ASN A 52 -8.24 -19.69 6.05
CA ASN A 52 -7.77 -19.76 4.67
C ASN A 52 -6.28 -19.42 4.58
N LYS A 53 -5.56 -20.22 3.80
CA LYS A 53 -4.13 -20.06 3.56
C LYS A 53 -3.86 -19.52 2.17
N SER A 54 -2.69 -18.88 2.01
CA SER A 54 -2.26 -18.41 0.69
C SER A 54 -1.90 -19.59 -0.23
N SER A 55 -1.96 -19.35 -1.55
CA SER A 55 -1.47 -20.34 -2.52
C SER A 55 0.03 -20.61 -2.38
N ARG A 56 0.80 -19.67 -1.82
CA ARG A 56 2.23 -19.85 -1.52
C ARG A 56 2.49 -21.05 -0.63
N MET A 57 1.65 -21.28 0.38
CA MET A 57 1.77 -22.44 1.26
C MET A 57 1.70 -23.76 0.48
N ARG A 58 0.83 -23.85 -0.53
CA ARG A 58 0.73 -25.02 -1.40
C ARG A 58 1.87 -25.13 -2.41
N ASP A 59 2.24 -24.00 -3.01
CA ASP A 59 3.09 -23.98 -4.22
C ASP A 59 4.58 -23.85 -3.88
N LEU A 60 4.91 -23.20 -2.76
CA LEU A 60 6.29 -22.89 -2.35
C LEU A 60 6.77 -23.66 -1.12
N SER A 61 5.96 -24.57 -0.55
CA SER A 61 6.42 -25.44 0.53
C SER A 61 7.28 -26.57 -0.01
N TRP A 62 8.31 -26.92 0.74
CA TRP A 62 9.15 -28.08 0.47
C TRP A 62 8.32 -29.39 0.54
N LYS A 63 8.53 -30.30 -0.40
CA LYS A 63 7.78 -31.59 -0.50
C LYS A 63 8.73 -32.75 -0.69
N PRO A 64 8.57 -33.86 0.05
CA PRO A 64 9.38 -35.05 -0.15
C PRO A 64 9.22 -35.59 -1.59
N GLY A 65 10.32 -35.93 -2.25
CA GLY A 65 10.31 -36.54 -3.58
C GLY A 65 9.90 -35.62 -4.75
N ALA A 66 9.71 -34.33 -4.51
CA ALA A 66 9.37 -33.37 -5.55
C ALA A 66 10.59 -32.48 -5.92
N ASP A 67 10.47 -31.75 -7.04
CA ASP A 67 11.39 -30.65 -7.34
C ASP A 67 11.13 -29.47 -6.39
N ASN A 68 12.09 -29.24 -5.49
CA ASN A 68 12.03 -28.19 -4.48
C ASN A 68 12.87 -26.95 -4.83
N SER A 69 13.26 -26.77 -6.08
CA SER A 69 14.09 -25.64 -6.54
C SER A 69 13.46 -24.26 -6.28
N LYS A 70 12.14 -24.22 -6.17
CA LYS A 70 11.35 -22.99 -5.87
C LYS A 70 10.82 -22.94 -4.43
N ALA A 71 11.12 -23.94 -3.61
CA ALA A 71 10.62 -23.98 -2.24
C ALA A 71 11.31 -22.89 -1.40
N VAL A 72 10.52 -22.04 -0.76
CA VAL A 72 10.95 -21.01 0.20
C VAL A 72 10.29 -21.19 1.56
N LEU A 73 9.32 -22.07 1.65
CA LEU A 73 8.63 -22.45 2.88
C LEU A 73 9.03 -23.87 3.30
N PRO A 74 9.01 -24.17 4.62
CA PRO A 74 9.28 -25.51 5.12
C PRO A 74 8.22 -26.51 4.63
N ILE A 75 8.43 -27.79 4.94
CA ILE A 75 7.43 -28.82 4.75
C ILE A 75 6.14 -28.44 5.50
N LEU A 76 4.99 -28.75 4.90
CA LEU A 76 3.70 -28.58 5.57
C LEU A 76 3.59 -29.59 6.73
N ASP A 77 3.73 -29.10 7.93
CA ASP A 77 3.59 -29.89 9.15
C ASP A 77 2.61 -29.18 10.10
N TYR A 78 1.52 -29.86 10.42
CA TYR A 78 0.52 -29.35 11.36
C TYR A 78 1.08 -29.16 12.77
N GLY A 79 2.08 -29.95 13.15
CA GLY A 79 2.76 -29.87 14.44
C GLY A 79 3.91 -28.86 14.50
N ASP A 80 4.31 -28.29 13.35
CA ASP A 80 5.41 -27.33 13.30
C ASP A 80 4.96 -25.94 13.80
N THR A 81 5.22 -25.70 15.07
CA THR A 81 5.01 -24.39 15.71
C THR A 81 6.25 -23.51 15.66
N TYR A 82 7.40 -24.05 15.22
CA TYR A 82 8.68 -23.35 15.24
C TYR A 82 8.90 -22.49 14.00
N SER A 83 8.71 -23.05 12.81
CA SER A 83 9.07 -22.38 11.54
C SER A 83 8.28 -21.11 11.30
N GLY A 84 6.99 -21.09 11.65
CA GLY A 84 6.15 -19.92 11.50
C GLY A 84 6.30 -18.87 12.62
N THR A 85 6.77 -19.27 13.82
CA THR A 85 6.89 -18.35 14.97
C THR A 85 8.18 -17.54 14.97
N ASN A 86 9.20 -17.97 14.22
CA ASN A 86 10.49 -17.32 14.20
C ASN A 86 10.55 -16.25 13.11
N SER A 87 10.89 -15.04 13.51
CA SER A 87 11.16 -13.94 12.58
C SER A 87 12.33 -14.31 11.66
N SER A 88 12.12 -14.19 10.36
CA SER A 88 13.13 -14.49 9.34
C SER A 88 13.08 -13.49 8.19
N SER A 89 14.07 -13.54 7.31
CA SER A 89 14.10 -12.72 6.09
C SER A 89 12.93 -13.01 5.13
N TYR A 90 12.23 -14.12 5.29
CA TYR A 90 11.02 -14.45 4.52
C TYR A 90 9.91 -13.39 4.65
N TYR A 91 9.82 -12.75 5.81
CA TYR A 91 8.81 -11.74 6.08
C TYR A 91 9.21 -10.34 5.59
N VAL A 92 10.50 -10.12 5.31
CA VAL A 92 11.02 -8.80 4.92
C VAL A 92 10.92 -8.64 3.41
N GLU A 93 10.19 -7.62 2.98
CA GLU A 93 9.93 -7.31 1.58
C GLU A 93 10.25 -5.86 1.28
N ASN A 94 10.73 -5.61 0.06
CA ASN A 94 10.87 -4.25 -0.42
C ASN A 94 9.50 -3.60 -0.62
N ALA A 95 9.26 -2.50 0.08
CA ALA A 95 8.00 -1.77 0.09
C ALA A 95 8.07 -0.47 -0.72
N SER A 96 9.02 -0.36 -1.63
CA SER A 96 9.08 0.77 -2.56
C SER A 96 7.80 0.85 -3.39
N PHE A 97 7.27 2.07 -3.55
CA PHE A 97 6.08 2.27 -4.36
C PHE A 97 6.02 3.65 -5.01
N VAL A 98 5.21 3.74 -6.05
CA VAL A 98 4.72 4.99 -6.65
C VAL A 98 3.21 4.96 -6.65
N ARG A 99 2.57 6.00 -6.10
CA ARG A 99 1.12 6.14 -6.01
C ARG A 99 0.63 7.42 -6.65
N LEU A 100 -0.42 7.31 -7.48
CA LEU A 100 -1.20 8.47 -7.90
C LEU A 100 -2.18 8.82 -6.76
N LYS A 101 -1.74 9.74 -5.91
CA LYS A 101 -2.46 10.16 -4.69
C LYS A 101 -3.70 10.98 -5.01
N ASN A 102 -3.59 11.85 -6.02
CA ASN A 102 -4.69 12.73 -6.39
C ASN A 102 -4.67 12.99 -7.90
N LEU A 103 -5.84 12.89 -8.52
CA LEU A 103 -6.07 13.26 -9.92
C LEU A 103 -7.35 14.08 -9.99
N VAL A 104 -7.26 15.30 -10.48
CA VAL A 104 -8.40 16.21 -10.64
C VAL A 104 -8.51 16.59 -12.11
N LEU A 105 -9.69 16.37 -12.69
CA LEU A 105 -10.05 16.87 -14.01
C LEU A 105 -11.19 17.88 -13.86
N GLY A 106 -10.94 19.14 -14.21
CA GLY A 106 -11.90 20.22 -14.13
C GLY A 106 -12.28 20.77 -15.50
N TYR A 107 -13.49 21.29 -15.62
CA TYR A 107 -13.96 22.07 -16.77
C TYR A 107 -14.63 23.34 -16.29
N THR A 108 -14.12 24.48 -16.75
CA THR A 108 -14.67 25.81 -16.48
C THR A 108 -15.50 26.28 -17.66
N PHE A 109 -16.77 26.57 -17.44
CA PHE A 109 -17.65 27.01 -18.51
C PHE A 109 -17.27 28.39 -19.04
N PRO A 110 -17.41 28.62 -20.37
CA PRO A 110 -17.17 29.94 -20.98
C PRO A 110 -18.05 31.03 -20.37
N LYS A 111 -17.47 32.21 -20.13
CA LYS A 111 -18.17 33.34 -19.52
C LYS A 111 -19.41 33.77 -20.29
N GLU A 112 -19.38 33.66 -21.64
CA GLU A 112 -20.51 34.01 -22.49
C GLU A 112 -21.75 33.17 -22.24
N LEU A 113 -21.56 31.88 -21.95
CA LEU A 113 -22.65 30.98 -21.58
C LEU A 113 -23.19 31.30 -20.18
N MET A 114 -22.29 31.60 -19.26
CA MET A 114 -22.66 31.85 -17.86
C MET A 114 -23.37 33.15 -17.67
N LYS A 115 -23.08 34.21 -18.45
CA LYS A 115 -23.78 35.49 -18.44
C LYS A 115 -25.29 35.33 -18.71
N LYS A 116 -25.66 34.38 -19.60
CA LYS A 116 -27.08 34.11 -19.90
C LYS A 116 -27.84 33.53 -18.71
N ALA A 117 -27.13 32.82 -17.83
CA ALA A 117 -27.67 32.20 -16.61
C ALA A 117 -27.48 33.08 -15.36
N THR A 118 -26.97 34.33 -15.49
CA THR A 118 -26.68 35.21 -14.35
C THR A 118 -25.68 34.60 -13.36
N ILE A 119 -24.81 33.70 -13.83
CA ILE A 119 -23.77 33.03 -13.03
C ILE A 119 -22.41 33.67 -13.39
N SER A 120 -21.62 34.04 -12.39
CA SER A 120 -20.32 34.73 -12.61
C SER A 120 -19.24 33.76 -13.09
N ASN A 121 -19.24 32.52 -12.55
CA ASN A 121 -18.31 31.44 -12.88
C ASN A 121 -18.94 30.10 -12.54
N LEU A 122 -18.70 29.10 -13.37
CA LEU A 122 -19.09 27.73 -13.10
C LEU A 122 -17.97 26.78 -13.52
N ARG A 123 -17.44 26.01 -12.57
CA ARG A 123 -16.48 24.94 -12.83
C ARG A 123 -17.03 23.65 -12.24
N ILE A 124 -17.06 22.61 -13.05
CA ILE A 124 -17.32 21.24 -12.58
C ILE A 124 -16.00 20.47 -12.56
N TYR A 125 -15.86 19.55 -11.63
CA TYR A 125 -14.67 18.72 -11.58
C TYR A 125 -14.98 17.32 -11.05
N VAL A 126 -14.12 16.38 -11.46
CA VAL A 126 -14.04 15.03 -10.93
C VAL A 126 -12.67 14.86 -10.30
N GLN A 127 -12.63 14.28 -9.12
CA GLN A 127 -11.40 13.97 -8.41
C GLN A 127 -11.36 12.48 -8.09
N ALA A 128 -10.19 11.88 -8.28
CA ALA A 128 -9.90 10.51 -7.86
C ALA A 128 -8.71 10.53 -6.90
N GLU A 129 -8.86 9.87 -5.75
CA GLU A 129 -7.79 9.72 -4.77
C GLU A 129 -7.32 8.27 -4.70
N ASN A 130 -6.00 8.08 -4.53
CA ASN A 130 -5.33 6.79 -4.45
C ASN A 130 -5.69 5.86 -5.63
N LEU A 131 -5.74 6.42 -6.85
CA LEU A 131 -6.31 5.76 -8.03
C LEU A 131 -5.58 4.46 -8.36
N PHE A 132 -4.25 4.47 -8.30
CA PHE A 132 -3.43 3.27 -8.42
C PHE A 132 -2.11 3.39 -7.65
N THR A 133 -1.55 2.23 -7.32
CA THR A 133 -0.23 2.08 -6.69
C THR A 133 0.57 1.07 -7.51
N ILE A 134 1.81 1.41 -7.82
CA ILE A 134 2.78 0.51 -8.46
C ILE A 134 3.77 0.12 -7.37
N THR A 135 3.85 -1.16 -7.05
CA THR A 135 4.73 -1.71 -6.01
C THR A 135 5.02 -3.17 -6.28
N GLY A 136 6.14 -3.66 -5.76
CA GLY A 136 6.43 -5.09 -5.66
C GLY A 136 6.07 -5.71 -4.31
N TYR A 137 5.56 -4.92 -3.37
CA TYR A 137 5.16 -5.37 -2.05
C TYR A 137 3.92 -6.25 -2.13
N ASP A 138 3.95 -7.40 -1.45
CA ASP A 138 2.91 -8.44 -1.51
C ASP A 138 1.84 -8.29 -0.39
N GLY A 139 2.04 -7.33 0.53
CA GLY A 139 1.07 -6.98 1.56
C GLY A 139 -0.07 -6.11 1.04
N LEU A 140 -0.95 -5.67 1.95
CA LEU A 140 -2.16 -4.92 1.60
C LEU A 140 -1.88 -3.50 1.10
N ASP A 141 -0.92 -2.81 1.72
CA ASP A 141 -0.54 -1.44 1.36
C ASP A 141 0.93 -1.18 1.69
N PRO A 142 1.79 -0.81 0.71
CA PRO A 142 3.19 -0.50 0.97
C PRO A 142 3.39 0.81 1.74
N GLU A 143 2.39 1.68 1.80
CA GLU A 143 2.38 2.90 2.60
C GLU A 143 1.82 2.64 4.00
N TYR A 144 2.27 1.56 4.61
CA TYR A 144 1.82 1.18 5.93
C TYR A 144 2.31 2.17 6.99
N THR A 145 1.39 2.66 7.80
CA THR A 145 1.70 3.45 8.99
C THR A 145 1.02 2.81 10.19
N ASN A 146 1.78 2.63 11.28
CA ASN A 146 1.24 2.17 12.57
C ASN A 146 0.45 3.29 13.28
N ALA A 147 -0.28 4.13 12.55
CA ALA A 147 -0.96 5.31 13.09
C ALA A 147 -2.02 4.97 14.17
N GLU A 148 -2.49 3.72 14.20
CA GLU A 148 -3.43 3.26 15.23
C GLU A 148 -2.74 2.67 16.47
N MET A 149 -1.43 2.50 16.44
CA MET A 149 -0.71 2.08 17.63
C MET A 149 -0.55 3.26 18.59
N LYS A 150 -0.98 3.07 19.82
CA LYS A 150 -0.70 4.00 20.94
C LYS A 150 0.81 4.27 20.98
N ASP A 151 1.20 5.45 21.41
CA ASP A 151 2.61 5.85 21.52
C ASP A 151 3.46 4.80 22.27
N VAL A 152 2.82 4.04 23.16
CA VAL A 152 3.42 2.93 23.90
C VAL A 152 2.38 1.81 24.00
N ASP A 153 2.76 0.56 23.67
CA ASP A 153 1.88 -0.60 23.92
C ASP A 153 1.86 -1.00 25.40
N ASP A 154 1.00 -1.99 25.73
CA ASP A 154 0.86 -2.51 27.10
C ASP A 154 2.17 -3.11 27.68
N ASN A 155 3.16 -3.41 26.83
CA ASN A 155 4.50 -3.89 27.21
C ASN A 155 5.55 -2.77 27.28
N GLY A 156 5.17 -1.51 27.11
CA GLY A 156 6.07 -0.36 27.16
C GLY A 156 6.88 -0.14 25.87
N VAL A 157 6.51 -0.79 24.76
CA VAL A 157 7.20 -0.64 23.45
C VAL A 157 6.62 0.53 22.69
N GLY A 158 7.43 1.53 22.42
CA GLY A 158 7.01 2.72 21.67
C GLY A 158 6.68 2.41 20.20
N ALA A 159 5.76 3.19 19.63
CA ALA A 159 5.32 3.07 18.23
C ALA A 159 6.50 3.14 17.24
N ASP A 160 7.53 3.93 17.55
CA ASP A 160 8.72 4.05 16.71
C ASP A 160 9.53 2.75 16.61
N LEU A 161 9.52 1.90 17.64
CA LEU A 161 10.19 0.59 17.61
C LEU A 161 9.43 -0.45 16.78
N LYS A 162 8.16 -0.17 16.44
CA LYS A 162 7.31 -1.01 15.56
C LYS A 162 7.26 -0.49 14.13
N ARG A 163 8.02 0.54 13.81
CA ARG A 163 8.11 1.07 12.45
C ARG A 163 8.61 -0.02 11.50
N GLY A 164 7.94 -0.14 10.35
CA GLY A 164 8.30 -1.13 9.34
C GLY A 164 7.70 -2.51 9.57
N ILE A 165 6.78 -2.68 10.55
CA ILE A 165 6.05 -3.93 10.73
C ILE A 165 4.62 -3.74 10.25
N ASP A 166 4.25 -4.41 9.15
CA ASP A 166 2.88 -4.44 8.63
C ASP A 166 2.06 -5.52 9.33
N MET A 167 1.14 -5.11 10.20
CA MET A 167 0.24 -5.98 10.96
C MET A 167 -1.07 -6.30 10.21
N GLY A 168 -1.18 -5.95 8.91
CA GLY A 168 -2.39 -6.14 8.12
C GLY A 168 -3.42 -5.03 8.32
N GLY A 169 -2.98 -3.79 8.47
CA GLY A 169 -3.87 -2.63 8.55
C GLY A 169 -4.68 -2.40 7.27
N TRP A 170 -5.78 -1.66 7.38
CA TRP A 170 -6.62 -1.34 6.23
C TRP A 170 -5.85 -0.57 5.17
N PRO A 171 -5.90 -0.99 3.90
CA PRO A 171 -5.25 -0.28 2.81
C PRO A 171 -5.92 1.06 2.51
N SER A 172 -5.15 1.98 1.96
CA SER A 172 -5.66 3.27 1.49
C SER A 172 -6.76 3.07 0.44
N THR A 173 -7.95 3.60 0.72
CA THR A 173 -9.12 3.43 -0.16
C THR A 173 -9.05 4.34 -1.38
N ARG A 174 -9.55 3.85 -2.52
CA ARG A 174 -9.84 4.70 -3.68
C ARG A 174 -11.09 5.49 -3.41
N ARG A 175 -11.04 6.81 -3.64
CA ARG A 175 -12.21 7.68 -3.52
C ARG A 175 -12.43 8.47 -4.79
N PHE A 176 -13.70 8.64 -5.15
CA PHE A 176 -14.12 9.47 -6.28
C PHE A 176 -15.05 10.56 -5.77
N LEU A 177 -14.74 11.79 -6.11
CA LEU A 177 -15.49 12.97 -5.71
C LEU A 177 -15.92 13.75 -6.95
N PHE A 178 -17.11 14.32 -6.88
CA PHE A 178 -17.64 15.24 -7.88
C PHE A 178 -17.93 16.56 -7.20
N GLY A 179 -17.55 17.65 -7.83
CA GLY A 179 -17.78 18.97 -7.27
C GLY A 179 -18.12 20.00 -8.30
N VAL A 180 -18.76 21.06 -7.80
CA VAL A 180 -19.17 22.25 -8.56
C VAL A 180 -18.71 23.47 -7.79
N ASN A 181 -18.08 24.41 -8.46
CA ASN A 181 -17.64 25.71 -7.93
C ASN A 181 -18.25 26.84 -8.75
#